data_00875d95a208448bc855e0e4c9958d68
#
_entry.id   00875d95a208448bc855e0e4c9958d68
#
_cell.length_a   1.000
_cell.length_b   1.000
_cell.length_c   1.000
_cell.angle_alpha   90.00
_cell.angle_beta   90.00
_cell.angle_gamma   90.00
#
_symmetry.space_group_name_H-M   'P 1'
#
loop_
_entity.id
_entity.type
_entity.pdbx_description
1 polymer ?
#
loop_
_entity_poly.entity_id
_entity_poly.type
_entity_poly.pdbx_seq_one_letter_code
_entity_poly.pdbx_strand_id
1 'polypeptide(L)'
;MSRPEQPFQPGPGINLMNEDLLQQSRPVHRTSELAPRVDTQPENQPVHRPPFILALLFTPFNLVYRILLSSFRLFGTLFPFLPRLFRVTASPALHSARQNTTGRRPLAPKDTAARFIREFEEEYGSNPLPFLENGYNMALERAHRDLKFLLVVLLSPEHDDTHTWVRETLLSPDVVDFINPPGEDGNVIVWGGNVRDSESYQVANSLRVTKFPFAAVICHTPNVSSTAMSVVGRIAGPLSASEFKQRLTTTVNSNQGPLSQIRQDRSQQQASRSLREEQDSAYERSLTIDRERARLRREAEATRQREEQEAAERQAAEEKRQRDLAQWKLWRAQSLGAEPGTEVKDAVRISVRLPSGERIMRRFAPDAVIEELYAVVECYEVLQDKSRATDVDEPEEF
;
A
#
# COMPACT_ATOMS: atom_id res chain seq x y z
N MET A 1 15.80 72.57 15.11
CA MET A 1 17.15 72.01 15.32
C MET A 1 17.04 70.51 15.21
N SER A 2 17.22 70.01 14.01
CA SER A 2 17.10 68.61 13.63
C SER A 2 18.44 67.93 13.77
N ARG A 3 18.49 66.81 14.45
CA ARG A 3 19.66 65.95 14.65
C ARG A 3 19.72 64.95 13.51
N PRO A 4 20.82 64.77 12.79
CA PRO A 4 20.90 63.80 11.71
C PRO A 4 21.09 62.38 12.25
N GLU A 5 20.33 61.42 11.70
CA GLU A 5 20.49 59.98 11.91
C GLU A 5 21.81 59.50 11.26
N GLN A 6 22.61 58.79 12.05
CA GLN A 6 23.81 58.09 11.56
C GLN A 6 23.39 56.69 11.08
N PRO A 7 23.96 56.19 9.96
CA PRO A 7 23.71 54.86 9.49
C PRO A 7 24.44 53.80 10.34
N PHE A 8 23.71 52.73 10.66
CA PHE A 8 24.17 51.55 11.39
C PHE A 8 25.26 50.83 10.57
N GLN A 9 26.48 50.75 11.06
CA GLN A 9 27.53 49.89 10.53
C GLN A 9 27.50 48.57 11.26
N PRO A 10 27.40 47.38 10.55
CA PRO A 10 27.59 46.10 11.18
C PRO A 10 29.06 45.88 11.53
N GLY A 11 29.31 45.58 12.80
CA GLY A 11 30.64 45.30 13.33
C GLY A 11 31.21 43.97 12.80
N PRO A 12 32.54 43.88 12.61
CA PRO A 12 33.18 42.64 12.19
C PRO A 12 33.41 41.73 13.39
N GLY A 13 32.97 40.51 13.26
CA GLY A 13 33.43 39.50 14.18
C GLY A 13 32.33 38.57 14.72
N ILE A 14 32.11 37.47 14.06
CA ILE A 14 31.81 36.13 14.62
C ILE A 14 31.86 35.14 13.43
N ASN A 15 33.05 34.94 12.81
CA ASN A 15 33.21 33.83 11.85
C ASN A 15 34.60 33.17 11.89
N LEU A 16 35.37 33.39 12.94
CA LEU A 16 36.72 32.78 13.05
C LEU A 16 36.81 31.59 14.04
N MET A 17 35.68 31.17 14.66
CA MET A 17 35.75 30.07 15.63
C MET A 17 35.17 28.72 15.13
N ASN A 18 34.57 28.70 13.93
CA ASN A 18 33.98 27.43 13.41
C ASN A 18 34.85 26.70 12.39
N GLU A 19 35.87 27.32 11.80
CA GLU A 19 36.72 26.61 10.83
C GLU A 19 37.77 25.71 11.49
N ASP A 20 38.29 26.08 12.65
CA ASP A 20 39.27 25.25 13.37
C ASP A 20 38.64 24.01 14.05
N LEU A 21 37.38 24.09 14.44
CA LEU A 21 36.66 22.91 15.00
C LEU A 21 36.24 21.93 13.92
N LEU A 22 36.08 22.38 12.66
CA LEU A 22 35.78 21.52 11.52
C LEU A 22 37.05 20.85 10.95
N GLN A 23 38.23 21.39 11.20
CA GLN A 23 39.49 20.75 10.80
C GLN A 23 40.00 19.69 11.79
N GLN A 24 39.57 19.71 13.06
CA GLN A 24 39.97 18.71 14.04
C GLN A 24 39.11 17.40 14.00
N SER A 25 38.02 17.37 13.29
CA SER A 25 37.17 16.18 13.13
C SER A 25 37.32 15.48 11.78
N ARG A 26 38.47 15.61 11.10
CA ARG A 26 38.76 14.69 9.99
C ARG A 26 39.02 13.29 10.56
N PRO A 27 38.07 12.36 10.44
CA PRO A 27 38.36 11.00 10.79
C PRO A 27 39.48 10.52 9.90
N VAL A 28 40.52 9.98 10.50
CA VAL A 28 41.55 9.21 9.79
C VAL A 28 40.82 8.26 8.87
N HIS A 29 40.81 8.50 7.57
CA HIS A 29 40.27 7.61 6.55
C HIS A 29 41.06 6.31 6.63
N ARG A 30 40.68 5.40 7.55
CA ARG A 30 40.88 4.00 7.30
C ARG A 30 40.09 3.71 6.05
N THR A 31 40.78 3.40 4.95
CA THR A 31 40.13 2.97 3.71
C THR A 31 39.25 1.79 4.04
N SER A 32 37.98 2.03 4.28
CA SER A 32 36.99 0.99 4.53
C SER A 32 36.82 0.24 3.21
N GLU A 33 37.34 -0.98 3.19
CA GLU A 33 37.26 -1.84 2.02
C GLU A 33 35.80 -2.28 1.87
N LEU A 34 35.19 -2.00 0.72
CA LEU A 34 33.82 -2.39 0.42
C LEU A 34 33.66 -3.89 0.56
N ALA A 35 32.59 -4.33 1.19
CA ALA A 35 32.25 -5.75 1.27
C ALA A 35 31.93 -6.27 -0.13
N PRO A 36 32.68 -7.28 -0.63
CA PRO A 36 32.46 -7.81 -1.96
C PRO A 36 31.11 -8.54 -2.03
N ARG A 37 30.34 -8.30 -3.10
CA ARG A 37 29.27 -9.21 -3.49
C ARG A 37 29.86 -10.39 -4.23
N VAL A 38 29.43 -11.57 -3.87
CA VAL A 38 29.90 -12.80 -4.50
C VAL A 38 28.82 -13.28 -5.47
N ASP A 39 29.11 -13.15 -6.76
CA ASP A 39 28.28 -13.82 -7.76
C ASP A 39 28.64 -15.32 -7.69
N THR A 40 27.68 -16.13 -7.27
CA THR A 40 27.81 -17.60 -7.25
C THR A 40 27.83 -18.12 -8.69
N GLN A 41 28.87 -17.77 -9.43
CA GLN A 41 29.16 -18.41 -10.71
C GLN A 41 29.86 -19.74 -10.45
N PRO A 42 29.49 -20.78 -11.16
CA PRO A 42 30.28 -22.01 -11.12
C PRO A 42 31.73 -21.65 -11.47
N GLU A 43 32.65 -22.02 -10.60
CA GLU A 43 34.08 -21.80 -10.83
C GLU A 43 34.43 -22.09 -12.27
N ASN A 44 35.25 -21.22 -12.88
CA ASN A 44 35.70 -21.35 -14.26
C ASN A 44 36.27 -22.74 -14.47
N GLN A 45 35.48 -23.65 -15.02
CA GLN A 45 35.98 -24.91 -15.49
C GLN A 45 36.98 -24.62 -16.61
N PRO A 46 38.11 -25.32 -16.66
CA PRO A 46 39.02 -25.22 -17.79
C PRO A 46 38.15 -25.48 -19.02
N VAL A 47 38.08 -24.50 -19.89
CA VAL A 47 37.31 -24.60 -21.15
C VAL A 47 37.95 -25.75 -21.91
N HIS A 48 37.30 -26.90 -21.94
CA HIS A 48 37.68 -27.98 -22.79
C HIS A 48 37.62 -27.45 -24.22
N ARG A 49 38.79 -27.09 -24.75
CA ARG A 49 38.90 -26.69 -26.15
C ARG A 49 38.53 -27.93 -26.97
N PRO A 50 37.44 -27.88 -27.76
CA PRO A 50 37.08 -29.01 -28.57
C PRO A 50 38.26 -29.36 -29.50
N PRO A 51 38.50 -30.62 -29.77
CA PRO A 51 39.59 -31.04 -30.65
C PRO A 51 39.48 -30.27 -31.98
N PHE A 52 40.60 -29.86 -32.52
CA PHE A 52 40.72 -28.96 -33.67
C PHE A 52 39.77 -29.31 -34.82
N ILE A 53 39.57 -30.60 -35.09
CA ILE A 53 38.67 -31.12 -36.16
C ILE A 53 37.22 -30.74 -35.88
N LEU A 54 36.76 -30.83 -34.63
CA LEU A 54 35.41 -30.41 -34.24
C LEU A 54 35.24 -28.88 -34.28
N ALA A 55 36.29 -28.13 -33.90
CA ALA A 55 36.27 -26.68 -34.05
C ALA A 55 36.13 -26.24 -35.50
N LEU A 56 36.83 -26.92 -36.44
CA LEU A 56 36.78 -26.65 -37.88
C LEU A 56 35.38 -26.96 -38.45
N LEU A 57 34.77 -28.07 -38.03
CA LEU A 57 33.42 -28.46 -38.46
C LEU A 57 32.34 -27.49 -38.01
N PHE A 58 32.51 -26.92 -36.81
CA PHE A 58 31.53 -25.95 -36.24
C PHE A 58 31.81 -24.50 -36.58
N THR A 59 32.92 -24.16 -37.27
CA THR A 59 33.24 -22.80 -37.73
C THR A 59 32.13 -22.17 -38.59
N PRO A 60 31.55 -22.85 -39.60
CA PRO A 60 30.49 -22.25 -40.40
C PRO A 60 29.24 -21.97 -39.59
N PHE A 61 28.90 -22.86 -38.63
CA PHE A 61 27.73 -22.64 -37.76
C PHE A 61 27.98 -21.49 -36.79
N ASN A 62 29.19 -21.35 -36.25
CA ASN A 62 29.55 -20.21 -35.40
C ASN A 62 29.54 -18.89 -36.17
N LEU A 63 29.91 -18.90 -37.44
CA LEU A 63 29.86 -17.69 -38.29
C LEU A 63 28.42 -17.28 -38.58
N VAL A 64 27.55 -18.22 -38.95
CA VAL A 64 26.12 -17.97 -39.13
C VAL A 64 25.48 -17.47 -37.83
N TYR A 65 25.79 -18.08 -36.71
CA TYR A 65 25.32 -17.67 -35.38
C TYR A 65 25.77 -16.26 -35.01
N ARG A 66 27.02 -15.89 -35.29
CA ARG A 66 27.53 -14.53 -35.07
C ARG A 66 26.84 -13.50 -36.00
N ILE A 67 26.58 -13.86 -37.24
CA ILE A 67 25.84 -12.99 -38.17
C ILE A 67 24.40 -12.79 -37.68
N LEU A 68 23.72 -13.86 -37.26
CA LEU A 68 22.39 -13.79 -36.68
C LEU A 68 22.35 -12.93 -35.41
N LEU A 69 23.29 -13.14 -34.49
CA LEU A 69 23.38 -12.33 -33.27
C LEU A 69 23.69 -10.86 -33.56
N SER A 70 24.55 -10.56 -34.52
CA SER A 70 24.83 -9.18 -34.92
C SER A 70 23.62 -8.53 -35.59
N SER A 71 22.88 -9.26 -36.40
CA SER A 71 21.61 -8.82 -36.98
C SER A 71 20.57 -8.54 -35.90
N PHE A 72 20.43 -9.42 -34.90
CA PHE A 72 19.55 -9.20 -33.74
C PHE A 72 19.97 -7.98 -32.88
N ARG A 73 21.27 -7.74 -32.76
CA ARG A 73 21.74 -6.51 -32.09
C ARG A 73 21.40 -5.24 -32.87
N LEU A 74 21.53 -5.27 -34.18
CA LEU A 74 21.15 -4.17 -35.07
C LEU A 74 19.62 -3.95 -35.03
N PHE A 75 18.82 -5.01 -35.08
CA PHE A 75 17.37 -4.94 -34.86
C PHE A 75 16.98 -4.42 -33.50
N GLY A 76 17.71 -4.80 -32.44
CA GLY A 76 17.46 -4.31 -31.07
C GLY A 76 17.73 -2.82 -30.87
N THR A 77 18.62 -2.23 -31.69
CA THR A 77 18.87 -0.78 -31.68
C THR A 77 17.84 -0.01 -32.50
N LEU A 78 17.28 -0.60 -33.55
CA LEU A 78 16.21 -0.01 -34.37
C LEU A 78 14.81 -0.12 -33.71
N PHE A 79 14.58 -1.18 -32.91
CA PHE A 79 13.29 -1.43 -32.25
C PHE A 79 13.47 -1.68 -30.74
N PRO A 80 13.59 -0.65 -29.92
CA PRO A 80 13.91 -0.78 -28.49
C PRO A 80 12.80 -1.47 -27.65
N PHE A 81 11.63 -1.74 -28.21
CA PHE A 81 10.54 -2.42 -27.53
C PHE A 81 10.53 -3.96 -27.69
N LEU A 82 11.18 -4.51 -28.73
CA LEU A 82 11.23 -5.97 -28.98
C LEU A 82 11.94 -6.78 -27.88
N PRO A 83 13.05 -6.32 -27.28
CA PRO A 83 13.69 -7.08 -26.21
C PRO A 83 12.83 -7.30 -24.97
N ARG A 84 11.80 -6.50 -24.78
CA ARG A 84 10.86 -6.65 -23.64
C ARG A 84 9.85 -7.79 -23.85
N LEU A 85 9.51 -8.10 -25.10
CA LEU A 85 8.55 -9.18 -25.41
C LEU A 85 9.19 -10.58 -25.32
N PHE A 86 10.50 -10.71 -25.58
CA PHE A 86 11.20 -12.00 -25.54
C PHE A 86 11.84 -12.34 -24.19
N ARG A 87 11.72 -11.47 -23.19
CA ARG A 87 12.30 -11.71 -21.85
C ARG A 87 11.55 -12.74 -21.01
N VAL A 88 10.42 -13.24 -21.50
CA VAL A 88 9.52 -14.12 -20.72
C VAL A 88 9.89 -15.61 -20.79
N THR A 89 10.78 -16.02 -21.66
CA THR A 89 11.03 -17.48 -21.88
C THR A 89 12.47 -17.97 -21.70
N ALA A 90 13.38 -17.12 -21.27
CA ALA A 90 14.71 -17.59 -20.89
C ALA A 90 14.74 -17.96 -19.40
N SER A 91 14.11 -19.06 -19.06
CA SER A 91 14.37 -19.72 -17.78
C SER A 91 15.84 -20.14 -17.72
N PRO A 92 16.60 -19.75 -16.69
CA PRO A 92 18.00 -20.17 -16.51
C PRO A 92 18.11 -21.62 -15.99
N ALA A 93 17.19 -22.50 -16.38
CA ALA A 93 17.09 -23.87 -15.87
C ALA A 93 18.02 -24.90 -16.55
N LEU A 94 18.94 -24.47 -17.40
CA LEU A 94 19.84 -25.37 -18.11
C LEU A 94 21.33 -25.16 -17.79
N HIS A 95 21.64 -24.74 -16.55
CA HIS A 95 22.99 -24.86 -16.01
C HIS A 95 23.08 -26.12 -15.14
N SER A 96 22.60 -27.22 -15.71
CA SER A 96 22.76 -28.54 -15.12
C SER A 96 24.23 -28.94 -14.98
N ALA A 97 24.58 -29.28 -13.76
CA ALA A 97 25.56 -30.28 -13.40
C ALA A 97 26.84 -30.37 -14.28
N ARG A 98 27.56 -29.27 -14.42
CA ARG A 98 28.97 -29.37 -14.76
C ARG A 98 29.69 -29.90 -13.52
N GLN A 99 30.14 -31.15 -13.58
CA GLN A 99 30.96 -31.74 -12.54
C GLN A 99 32.17 -30.85 -12.25
N ASN A 100 32.22 -30.39 -11.02
CA ASN A 100 33.24 -29.47 -10.56
C ASN A 100 34.56 -30.23 -10.46
N THR A 101 35.50 -29.96 -11.36
CA THR A 101 36.82 -30.63 -11.39
C THR A 101 37.76 -30.14 -10.27
N THR A 102 37.38 -29.12 -9.52
CA THR A 102 38.19 -28.56 -8.40
C THR A 102 37.95 -29.25 -7.06
N GLY A 103 37.12 -30.30 -7.01
CA GLY A 103 36.81 -31.02 -5.77
C GLY A 103 35.92 -30.30 -4.78
N ARG A 104 35.47 -29.05 -5.11
CA ARG A 104 34.55 -28.27 -4.27
C ARG A 104 33.10 -28.62 -4.57
N ARG A 105 32.25 -28.45 -3.56
CA ARG A 105 30.83 -28.82 -3.63
C ARG A 105 30.00 -27.65 -4.19
N PRO A 106 29.50 -27.72 -5.45
CA PRO A 106 28.63 -26.69 -6.03
C PRO A 106 27.20 -26.95 -5.58
N LEU A 107 26.77 -26.25 -4.55
CA LEU A 107 25.36 -26.22 -4.09
C LEU A 107 24.79 -24.84 -4.25
N ALA A 108 23.45 -24.77 -4.22
CA ALA A 108 22.78 -23.47 -4.10
C ALA A 108 23.16 -22.82 -2.77
N PRO A 109 23.25 -21.48 -2.69
CA PRO A 109 23.72 -20.78 -1.49
C PRO A 109 22.94 -21.14 -0.22
N LYS A 110 21.61 -21.31 -0.33
CA LYS A 110 20.76 -21.72 0.77
C LYS A 110 21.08 -23.13 1.26
N ASP A 111 21.27 -24.05 0.33
CA ASP A 111 21.61 -25.47 0.65
C ASP A 111 23.00 -25.59 1.25
N THR A 112 23.93 -24.73 0.81
CA THR A 112 25.28 -24.63 1.38
C THR A 112 25.23 -24.18 2.83
N ALA A 113 24.47 -23.12 3.14
CA ALA A 113 24.32 -22.61 4.51
C ALA A 113 23.64 -23.65 5.42
N ALA A 114 22.54 -24.27 4.97
CA ALA A 114 21.87 -25.31 5.73
C ALA A 114 22.74 -26.52 6.00
N ARG A 115 23.57 -26.90 5.03
CA ARG A 115 24.57 -27.99 5.22
C ARG A 115 25.65 -27.59 6.21
N PHE A 116 26.20 -26.38 6.11
CA PHE A 116 27.19 -25.90 7.05
C PHE A 116 26.67 -25.95 8.49
N ILE A 117 25.45 -25.49 8.74
CA ILE A 117 24.85 -25.51 10.06
C ILE A 117 24.74 -26.95 10.58
N ARG A 118 24.27 -27.87 9.73
CA ARG A 118 24.11 -29.27 10.09
C ARG A 118 25.47 -29.93 10.38
N GLU A 119 26.48 -29.77 9.50
CA GLU A 119 27.84 -30.29 9.70
C GLU A 119 28.44 -29.68 10.99
N PHE A 120 28.20 -28.42 11.27
CA PHE A 120 28.64 -27.73 12.49
C PHE A 120 28.00 -28.33 13.75
N GLU A 121 26.69 -28.56 13.73
CA GLU A 121 25.98 -29.18 14.85
C GLU A 121 26.35 -30.64 15.07
N GLU A 122 26.61 -31.41 14.01
CA GLU A 122 27.08 -32.77 14.08
C GLU A 122 28.48 -32.85 14.73
N GLU A 123 29.37 -31.89 14.43
CA GLU A 123 30.75 -31.88 14.89
C GLU A 123 30.92 -31.27 16.29
N TYR A 124 30.18 -30.20 16.61
CA TYR A 124 30.39 -29.43 17.84
C TYR A 124 29.22 -29.54 18.85
N GLY A 125 28.11 -30.18 18.48
CA GLY A 125 26.92 -30.31 19.31
C GLY A 125 25.93 -29.18 19.09
N SER A 126 24.99 -28.98 20.02
CA SER A 126 23.96 -27.98 19.90
C SER A 126 24.56 -26.57 19.68
N ASN A 127 24.11 -25.90 18.65
CA ASN A 127 24.66 -24.61 18.24
C ASN A 127 23.95 -23.44 18.92
N PRO A 128 24.59 -22.70 19.82
CA PRO A 128 24.02 -21.50 20.47
C PRO A 128 24.11 -20.25 19.59
N LEU A 129 24.81 -20.30 18.45
CA LEU A 129 25.00 -19.17 17.55
C LEU A 129 23.90 -19.11 16.51
N PRO A 130 23.29 -17.94 16.27
CA PRO A 130 22.21 -17.76 15.32
C PRO A 130 22.77 -17.67 13.88
N PHE A 131 23.29 -18.77 13.35
CA PHE A 131 23.73 -18.81 11.97
C PHE A 131 22.54 -18.62 11.00
N LEU A 132 22.76 -17.78 9.99
CA LEU A 132 21.74 -17.53 8.99
C LEU A 132 21.69 -18.68 7.97
N GLU A 133 20.51 -19.26 7.75
CA GLU A 133 20.25 -20.34 6.77
C GLU A 133 20.16 -19.86 5.31
N ASN A 134 20.84 -18.80 4.96
CA ASN A 134 20.83 -18.24 3.62
C ASN A 134 22.26 -18.00 3.14
N GLY A 135 22.43 -17.83 1.83
CA GLY A 135 23.71 -17.49 1.24
C GLY A 135 24.28 -16.15 1.69
N TYR A 136 25.56 -15.95 1.48
CA TYR A 136 26.32 -14.77 1.89
C TYR A 136 25.69 -13.43 1.42
N ASN A 137 25.26 -13.36 0.15
CA ASN A 137 24.66 -12.13 -0.37
C ASN A 137 23.35 -11.77 0.34
N MET A 138 22.55 -12.77 0.70
CA MET A 138 21.33 -12.56 1.47
C MET A 138 21.62 -12.15 2.91
N ALA A 139 22.68 -12.68 3.51
CA ALA A 139 23.16 -12.25 4.82
C ALA A 139 23.59 -10.77 4.80
N LEU A 140 24.28 -10.39 3.74
CA LEU A 140 24.73 -9.00 3.52
C LEU A 140 23.54 -8.05 3.32
N GLU A 141 22.56 -8.44 2.53
CA GLU A 141 21.31 -7.67 2.34
C GLU A 141 20.51 -7.54 3.62
N ARG A 142 20.38 -8.63 4.38
CA ARG A 142 19.69 -8.61 5.67
C ARG A 142 20.38 -7.68 6.66
N ALA A 143 21.70 -7.75 6.77
CA ALA A 143 22.48 -6.87 7.63
C ALA A 143 22.33 -5.38 7.23
N HIS A 144 22.31 -5.09 5.93
CA HIS A 144 22.05 -3.74 5.42
C HIS A 144 20.64 -3.26 5.72
N ARG A 145 19.63 -4.10 5.49
CA ARG A 145 18.22 -3.77 5.73
C ARG A 145 17.93 -3.51 7.20
N ASP A 146 18.41 -4.41 8.06
CA ASP A 146 18.17 -4.39 9.50
C ASP A 146 19.18 -3.47 10.22
N LEU A 147 20.14 -2.86 9.50
CA LEU A 147 21.23 -2.03 10.03
C LEU A 147 21.99 -2.73 11.15
N LYS A 148 22.21 -4.05 11.03
CA LYS A 148 22.96 -4.88 11.98
C LYS A 148 24.36 -5.15 11.46
N PHE A 149 25.25 -5.56 12.36
CA PHE A 149 26.58 -6.05 11.99
C PHE A 149 26.46 -7.45 11.41
N LEU A 150 27.22 -7.76 10.37
CA LEU A 150 27.37 -9.11 9.83
C LEU A 150 28.74 -9.66 10.25
N LEU A 151 28.71 -10.71 11.04
CA LEU A 151 29.89 -11.51 11.38
C LEU A 151 29.96 -12.67 10.39
N VAL A 152 31.00 -12.65 9.56
CA VAL A 152 31.31 -13.72 8.59
C VAL A 152 32.34 -14.61 9.23
N VAL A 153 32.04 -15.90 9.39
CA VAL A 153 32.96 -16.91 9.94
C VAL A 153 33.29 -17.92 8.85
N LEU A 154 34.57 -18.04 8.52
CA LEU A 154 35.04 -18.97 7.52
C LEU A 154 35.97 -20.03 8.16
N LEU A 155 35.56 -21.27 8.04
CA LEU A 155 36.28 -22.42 8.59
C LEU A 155 36.89 -23.26 7.48
N SER A 156 38.09 -23.76 7.75
CA SER A 156 38.73 -24.77 6.94
C SER A 156 38.93 -26.04 7.79
N PRO A 157 38.22 -27.11 7.54
CA PRO A 157 38.37 -28.34 8.32
C PRO A 157 39.74 -29.02 8.12
N GLU A 158 40.51 -28.60 7.12
CA GLU A 158 41.86 -29.10 6.86
C GLU A 158 42.93 -28.40 7.71
N HIS A 159 42.56 -27.31 8.40
CA HIS A 159 43.46 -26.57 9.26
C HIS A 159 43.39 -27.09 10.70
N ASP A 160 44.52 -27.49 11.25
CA ASP A 160 44.60 -28.15 12.55
C ASP A 160 44.00 -27.35 13.70
N ASP A 161 44.14 -26.03 13.70
CA ASP A 161 43.62 -25.14 14.75
C ASP A 161 42.12 -24.88 14.68
N THR A 162 41.45 -25.23 13.58
CA THR A 162 40.02 -24.89 13.38
C THR A 162 39.15 -25.51 14.46
N HIS A 163 39.35 -26.80 14.73
CA HIS A 163 38.55 -27.53 15.70
C HIS A 163 38.70 -27.00 17.13
N THR A 164 39.92 -26.77 17.54
CA THR A 164 40.24 -26.18 18.85
C THR A 164 39.67 -24.78 18.99
N TRP A 165 39.88 -23.96 17.97
CA TRP A 165 39.38 -22.58 17.98
C TRP A 165 37.85 -22.49 18.03
N VAL A 166 37.13 -23.35 17.32
CA VAL A 166 35.67 -23.37 17.39
C VAL A 166 35.20 -23.69 18.80
N ARG A 167 35.77 -24.74 19.42
CA ARG A 167 35.36 -25.15 20.78
C ARG A 167 35.75 -24.17 21.87
N GLU A 168 36.96 -23.67 21.83
CA GLU A 168 37.52 -22.87 22.92
C GLU A 168 37.22 -21.35 22.75
N THR A 169 37.08 -20.90 21.49
CA THR A 169 36.89 -19.47 21.22
C THR A 169 35.49 -19.15 20.74
N LEU A 170 35.06 -19.71 19.61
CA LEU A 170 33.80 -19.33 18.96
C LEU A 170 32.57 -19.71 19.81
N LEU A 171 32.60 -20.89 20.42
CA LEU A 171 31.54 -21.42 21.28
C LEU A 171 31.72 -21.08 22.75
N SER A 172 32.70 -20.25 23.10
CA SER A 172 32.84 -19.79 24.49
C SER A 172 31.62 -18.98 24.92
N PRO A 173 31.14 -19.14 26.16
CA PRO A 173 29.96 -18.44 26.63
C PRO A 173 30.08 -16.91 26.48
N ASP A 174 31.25 -16.39 26.73
CA ASP A 174 31.56 -14.96 26.58
C ASP A 174 31.34 -14.41 25.17
N VAL A 175 31.66 -15.19 24.15
CA VAL A 175 31.51 -14.82 22.74
C VAL A 175 30.06 -15.03 22.30
N VAL A 176 29.47 -16.13 22.74
CA VAL A 176 28.05 -16.44 22.44
C VAL A 176 27.14 -15.37 23.02
N ASP A 177 27.30 -14.97 24.28
CA ASP A 177 26.52 -13.91 24.92
C ASP A 177 26.71 -12.54 24.26
N PHE A 178 27.88 -12.26 23.73
CA PHE A 178 28.14 -11.06 22.96
C PHE A 178 27.39 -11.05 21.62
N ILE A 179 27.37 -12.19 20.91
CA ILE A 179 26.71 -12.32 19.60
C ILE A 179 25.21 -12.41 19.76
N ASN A 180 24.74 -13.20 20.70
CA ASN A 180 23.31 -13.49 20.96
C ASN A 180 22.99 -13.23 22.43
N PRO A 181 22.87 -11.95 22.83
CA PRO A 181 22.58 -11.59 24.22
C PRO A 181 21.20 -12.13 24.64
N PRO A 182 21.09 -12.76 25.81
CA PRO A 182 19.83 -13.31 26.27
C PRO A 182 18.81 -12.19 26.54
N GLY A 183 17.65 -12.27 25.87
CA GLY A 183 16.54 -11.34 26.08
C GLY A 183 16.54 -10.08 25.22
N GLU A 184 17.52 -9.89 24.37
CA GLU A 184 17.58 -8.77 23.42
C GLU A 184 17.74 -9.27 21.99
N ASP A 185 17.19 -8.53 21.04
CA ASP A 185 17.47 -8.75 19.62
C ASP A 185 18.94 -8.42 19.33
N GLY A 186 19.77 -9.46 19.21
CA GLY A 186 21.19 -9.32 18.96
C GLY A 186 21.51 -8.33 17.83
N ASN A 187 22.51 -7.50 18.03
CA ASN A 187 22.96 -6.50 17.05
C ASN A 187 23.86 -7.11 15.94
N VAL A 188 24.12 -8.41 16.02
CA VAL A 188 25.01 -9.15 15.13
C VAL A 188 24.27 -10.28 14.45
N ILE A 189 24.35 -10.32 13.12
CA ILE A 189 23.92 -11.46 12.28
C ILE A 189 25.15 -12.30 12.01
N VAL A 190 25.06 -13.62 12.15
CA VAL A 190 26.19 -14.52 11.90
C VAL A 190 25.96 -15.29 10.61
N TRP A 191 26.96 -15.31 9.75
CA TRP A 191 27.01 -16.18 8.60
C TRP A 191 28.26 -17.03 8.66
N GLY A 192 28.09 -18.33 8.54
CA GLY A 192 29.19 -19.30 8.57
C GLY A 192 29.35 -20.04 7.26
N GLY A 193 30.55 -20.38 6.93
CA GLY A 193 30.84 -21.16 5.74
C GLY A 193 32.10 -21.99 5.82
N ASN A 194 32.06 -23.18 5.20
CA ASN A 194 33.19 -24.08 5.03
C ASN A 194 33.83 -23.83 3.66
N VAL A 195 35.14 -23.60 3.62
CA VAL A 195 35.89 -23.33 2.35
C VAL A 195 35.88 -24.47 1.36
N ARG A 196 35.45 -25.68 1.77
CA ARG A 196 35.17 -26.77 0.84
C ARG A 196 33.96 -26.49 -0.06
N ASP A 197 33.12 -25.55 0.31
CA ASP A 197 31.97 -25.14 -0.45
C ASP A 197 32.32 -24.01 -1.42
N SER A 198 31.75 -24.05 -2.61
CA SER A 198 32.10 -23.13 -3.68
C SER A 198 31.79 -21.66 -3.29
N GLU A 199 30.63 -21.39 -2.65
CA GLU A 199 30.27 -20.05 -2.18
C GLU A 199 31.25 -19.54 -1.13
N SER A 200 31.51 -20.33 -0.08
CA SER A 200 32.41 -19.95 1.02
C SER A 200 33.83 -19.72 0.55
N TYR A 201 34.29 -20.49 -0.43
CA TYR A 201 35.61 -20.27 -1.05
C TYR A 201 35.64 -18.94 -1.84
N GLN A 202 34.60 -18.64 -2.61
CA GLN A 202 34.53 -17.37 -3.34
C GLN A 202 34.49 -16.18 -2.37
N VAL A 203 33.75 -16.30 -1.25
CA VAL A 203 33.78 -15.31 -0.16
C VAL A 203 35.17 -15.16 0.43
N ALA A 204 35.88 -16.29 0.73
CA ALA A 204 37.23 -16.26 1.26
C ALA A 204 38.21 -15.56 0.30
N ASN A 205 38.09 -15.85 -0.99
CA ASN A 205 38.92 -15.23 -2.03
C ASN A 205 38.64 -13.74 -2.17
N SER A 206 37.36 -13.36 -2.18
CA SER A 206 36.91 -11.97 -2.27
C SER A 206 37.32 -11.16 -1.05
N LEU A 207 37.29 -11.75 0.14
CA LEU A 207 37.79 -11.16 1.38
C LEU A 207 39.31 -11.26 1.53
N ARG A 208 40.01 -11.83 0.56
CA ARG A 208 41.49 -12.03 0.59
C ARG A 208 41.96 -12.71 1.86
N VAL A 209 41.29 -13.80 2.23
CA VAL A 209 41.62 -14.56 3.43
C VAL A 209 42.94 -15.29 3.22
N THR A 210 43.88 -15.11 4.14
CA THR A 210 45.22 -15.72 4.08
C THR A 210 45.48 -16.75 5.17
N LYS A 211 44.68 -16.71 6.26
CA LYS A 211 44.83 -17.63 7.41
C LYS A 211 43.45 -18.06 7.90
N PHE A 212 43.35 -19.31 8.33
CA PHE A 212 42.17 -19.87 8.98
C PHE A 212 42.48 -20.20 10.44
N PRO A 213 41.45 -20.28 11.32
CA PRO A 213 40.08 -19.80 11.10
C PRO A 213 40.03 -18.30 10.85
N PHE A 214 38.99 -17.82 10.16
CA PHE A 214 38.89 -16.43 9.80
C PHE A 214 37.49 -15.87 10.17
N ALA A 215 37.48 -14.66 10.72
CA ALA A 215 36.24 -13.92 10.93
C ALA A 215 36.38 -12.50 10.39
N ALA A 216 35.28 -11.98 9.79
CA ALA A 216 35.18 -10.59 9.36
C ALA A 216 33.92 -9.96 9.90
N VAL A 217 34.00 -8.71 10.31
CA VAL A 217 32.87 -7.88 10.69
C VAL A 217 32.57 -6.92 9.55
N ILE A 218 31.36 -6.95 9.07
CA ILE A 218 30.87 -6.10 7.99
C ILE A 218 29.71 -5.26 8.53
N CYS A 219 29.67 -3.98 8.22
CA CYS A 219 28.55 -3.13 8.58
C CYS A 219 28.27 -2.10 7.49
N HIS A 220 27.10 -1.49 7.58
CA HIS A 220 26.74 -0.37 6.72
C HIS A 220 27.58 0.86 7.05
N THR A 221 28.21 1.44 6.02
CA THR A 221 29.06 2.63 6.13
C THR A 221 28.53 3.76 5.27
N PRO A 222 27.70 4.66 5.83
CA PRO A 222 27.05 5.75 5.09
C PRO A 222 28.03 6.72 4.48
N ASN A 223 29.21 6.87 5.09
CA ASN A 223 30.26 7.78 4.62
C ASN A 223 30.84 7.40 3.24
N VAL A 224 30.65 6.15 2.81
CA VAL A 224 31.13 5.66 1.51
C VAL A 224 30.01 5.73 0.48
N SER A 225 28.83 5.24 0.80
CA SER A 225 27.61 5.29 -0.03
C SER A 225 26.40 4.95 0.82
N SER A 226 25.21 5.41 0.40
CA SER A 226 23.94 5.12 1.07
C SER A 226 23.57 3.63 1.11
N THR A 227 24.22 2.81 0.29
CA THR A 227 24.02 1.35 0.21
C THR A 227 25.29 0.54 0.49
N ALA A 228 26.39 1.21 0.83
CA ALA A 228 27.66 0.54 0.98
C ALA A 228 27.74 -0.28 2.27
N MET A 229 28.10 -1.53 2.12
CA MET A 229 28.52 -2.40 3.21
C MET A 229 30.06 -2.49 3.16
N SER A 230 30.73 -2.26 4.29
CA SER A 230 32.19 -2.30 4.35
C SER A 230 32.69 -3.28 5.39
N VAL A 231 33.84 -3.85 5.10
CA VAL A 231 34.57 -4.70 6.05
C VAL A 231 35.28 -3.78 7.06
N VAL A 232 34.76 -3.75 8.27
CA VAL A 232 35.26 -2.88 9.35
C VAL A 232 36.22 -3.58 10.30
N GLY A 233 36.18 -4.91 10.33
CA GLY A 233 37.11 -5.72 11.14
C GLY A 233 37.47 -7.02 10.45
N ARG A 234 38.73 -7.46 10.62
CA ARG A 234 39.28 -8.72 10.13
C ARG A 234 40.04 -9.40 11.24
N ILE A 235 39.74 -10.65 11.47
CA ILE A 235 40.36 -11.46 12.47
C ILE A 235 40.82 -12.73 11.77
N ALA A 236 42.12 -12.95 11.68
CA ALA A 236 42.72 -14.07 10.96
C ALA A 236 43.61 -14.90 11.89
N GLY A 237 43.43 -16.22 11.82
CA GLY A 237 44.13 -17.19 12.62
C GLY A 237 43.50 -17.42 14.00
N PRO A 238 44.00 -18.44 14.72
CA PRO A 238 43.47 -18.78 16.04
C PRO A 238 43.80 -17.70 17.07
N LEU A 239 42.78 -17.21 17.75
CA LEU A 239 42.87 -16.28 18.87
C LEU A 239 42.18 -16.88 20.08
N SER A 240 42.59 -16.44 21.27
CA SER A 240 41.87 -16.78 22.51
C SER A 240 40.47 -16.15 22.53
N ALA A 241 39.54 -16.72 23.31
CA ALA A 241 38.17 -16.19 23.45
C ALA A 241 38.14 -14.73 23.89
N SER A 242 38.98 -14.36 24.86
CA SER A 242 39.10 -13.01 25.36
C SER A 242 39.57 -11.99 24.31
N GLU A 243 40.62 -12.34 23.56
CA GLU A 243 41.12 -11.48 22.48
C GLU A 243 40.13 -11.36 21.33
N PHE A 244 39.47 -12.46 20.97
CA PHE A 244 38.44 -12.46 19.94
C PHE A 244 37.26 -11.56 20.31
N LYS A 245 36.72 -11.74 21.53
CA LYS A 245 35.67 -10.88 22.11
C LYS A 245 36.09 -9.42 22.13
N GLN A 246 37.32 -9.13 22.61
CA GLN A 246 37.83 -7.76 22.69
C GLN A 246 37.89 -7.10 21.32
N ARG A 247 38.40 -7.80 20.28
CA ARG A 247 38.45 -7.29 18.91
C ARG A 247 37.06 -7.06 18.31
N LEU A 248 36.13 -7.98 18.55
CA LEU A 248 34.75 -7.83 18.13
C LEU A 248 34.09 -6.59 18.79
N THR A 249 34.21 -6.50 20.11
CA THR A 249 33.66 -5.40 20.89
C THR A 249 34.22 -4.04 20.43
N THR A 250 35.54 -3.94 20.27
CA THR A 250 36.20 -2.73 19.78
C THR A 250 35.70 -2.35 18.39
N THR A 251 35.57 -3.32 17.49
CA THR A 251 35.10 -3.10 16.12
C THR A 251 33.63 -2.66 16.08
N VAL A 252 32.78 -3.31 16.87
CA VAL A 252 31.34 -2.97 16.97
C VAL A 252 31.17 -1.57 17.57
N ASN A 253 31.80 -1.29 18.71
CA ASN A 253 31.68 -0.01 19.42
C ASN A 253 32.15 1.17 18.57
N SER A 254 33.27 1.02 17.83
CA SER A 254 33.78 2.09 16.94
C SER A 254 32.85 2.42 15.75
N ASN A 255 31.99 1.49 15.37
CA ASN A 255 31.05 1.67 14.23
C ASN A 255 29.57 1.76 14.65
N GLN A 256 29.26 1.61 15.94
CA GLN A 256 27.90 1.65 16.44
C GLN A 256 27.28 3.06 16.38
N GLY A 257 28.09 4.12 16.63
CA GLY A 257 27.61 5.50 16.64
C GLY A 257 26.95 5.90 15.31
N PRO A 258 27.66 5.83 14.18
CA PRO A 258 27.10 6.13 12.86
C PRO A 258 25.89 5.27 12.51
N LEU A 259 25.89 4.00 12.91
CA LEU A 259 24.81 3.08 12.63
C LEU A 259 23.55 3.40 13.43
N SER A 260 23.72 3.76 14.71
CA SER A 260 22.61 4.15 15.58
C SER A 260 21.94 5.45 15.10
N GLN A 261 22.72 6.40 14.61
CA GLN A 261 22.18 7.63 14.03
C GLN A 261 21.28 7.33 12.82
N ILE A 262 21.73 6.48 11.90
CA ILE A 262 20.91 6.10 10.74
C ILE A 262 19.63 5.36 11.16
N ARG A 263 19.72 4.49 12.17
CA ARG A 263 18.52 3.83 12.72
C ARG A 263 17.52 4.85 13.25
N GLN A 264 18.00 5.85 13.98
CA GLN A 264 17.19 6.92 14.51
C GLN A 264 16.54 7.75 13.40
N ASP A 265 17.33 8.17 12.40
CA ASP A 265 16.82 8.93 11.25
C ASP A 265 15.76 8.13 10.48
N ARG A 266 16.00 6.84 10.25
CA ARG A 266 15.05 5.95 9.57
C ARG A 266 13.76 5.78 10.37
N SER A 267 13.86 5.64 11.70
CA SER A 267 12.69 5.53 12.58
C SER A 267 11.87 6.83 12.60
N GLN A 268 12.53 7.99 12.64
CA GLN A 268 11.85 9.29 12.54
C GLN A 268 11.17 9.50 11.19
N GLN A 269 11.82 9.10 10.09
CA GLN A 269 11.20 9.15 8.77
C GLN A 269 9.97 8.23 8.67
N GLN A 270 10.05 7.03 9.22
CA GLN A 270 8.91 6.11 9.26
C GLN A 270 7.77 6.68 10.10
N ALA A 271 8.07 7.20 11.31
CA ALA A 271 7.07 7.83 12.15
C ALA A 271 6.40 9.04 11.48
N SER A 272 7.18 9.87 10.77
CA SER A 272 6.62 11.01 10.03
C SER A 272 5.75 10.58 8.84
N ARG A 273 6.09 9.48 8.17
CA ARG A 273 5.26 8.92 7.08
C ARG A 273 3.95 8.34 7.63
N SER A 274 4.02 7.53 8.69
CA SER A 274 2.82 6.95 9.30
C SER A 274 1.86 8.04 9.81
N LEU A 275 2.40 9.10 10.41
CA LEU A 275 1.58 10.24 10.86
C LEU A 275 0.87 10.94 9.68
N ARG A 276 1.55 11.12 8.54
CA ARG A 276 0.93 11.69 7.33
C ARG A 276 -0.15 10.76 6.78
N GLU A 277 0.13 9.48 6.68
CA GLU A 277 -0.84 8.48 6.22
C GLU A 277 -2.08 8.44 7.14
N GLU A 278 -1.90 8.56 8.44
CA GLU A 278 -3.01 8.69 9.40
C GLU A 278 -3.82 9.98 9.17
N GLN A 279 -3.15 11.11 8.99
CA GLN A 279 -3.81 12.39 8.70
C GLN A 279 -4.59 12.34 7.39
N ASP A 280 -3.98 11.81 6.32
CA ASP A 280 -4.62 11.67 5.01
C ASP A 280 -5.83 10.73 5.10
N SER A 281 -5.70 9.59 5.79
CA SER A 281 -6.82 8.67 6.00
C SER A 281 -7.95 9.26 6.85
N ALA A 282 -7.63 10.07 7.85
CA ALA A 282 -8.63 10.78 8.66
C ALA A 282 -9.35 11.85 7.83
N TYR A 283 -8.60 12.58 7.01
CA TYR A 283 -9.17 13.57 6.09
C TYR A 283 -10.11 12.93 5.05
N GLU A 284 -9.69 11.84 4.42
CA GLU A 284 -10.53 11.11 3.46
C GLU A 284 -11.82 10.58 4.10
N ARG A 285 -11.72 10.05 5.34
CA ARG A 285 -12.92 9.62 6.09
C ARG A 285 -13.86 10.77 6.37
N SER A 286 -13.35 11.93 6.81
CA SER A 286 -14.19 13.11 7.05
C SER A 286 -14.86 13.59 5.77
N LEU A 287 -14.14 13.60 4.66
CA LEU A 287 -14.62 14.00 3.35
C LEU A 287 -15.70 13.06 2.80
N THR A 288 -15.57 11.75 3.04
CA THR A 288 -16.62 10.77 2.68
C THR A 288 -17.88 11.00 3.51
N ILE A 289 -17.73 11.20 4.83
CA ILE A 289 -18.87 11.49 5.72
C ILE A 289 -19.57 12.78 5.32
N ASP A 290 -18.84 13.83 4.99
CA ASP A 290 -19.42 15.10 4.57
C ASP A 290 -20.13 15.00 3.22
N ARG A 291 -19.57 14.23 2.28
CA ARG A 291 -20.25 13.93 1.00
C ARG A 291 -21.56 13.17 1.21
N GLU A 292 -21.56 12.16 2.07
CA GLU A 292 -22.77 11.41 2.40
C GLU A 292 -23.83 12.30 3.09
N ARG A 293 -23.42 13.11 4.05
CA ARG A 293 -24.33 14.08 4.70
C ARG A 293 -24.91 15.08 3.70
N ALA A 294 -24.09 15.59 2.80
CA ALA A 294 -24.55 16.50 1.76
C ALA A 294 -25.53 15.82 0.80
N ARG A 295 -25.29 14.55 0.44
CA ARG A 295 -26.22 13.77 -0.38
C ARG A 295 -27.55 13.55 0.32
N LEU A 296 -27.52 13.10 1.57
CA LEU A 296 -28.72 12.87 2.36
C LEU A 296 -29.55 14.16 2.55
N ARG A 297 -28.89 15.31 2.77
CA ARG A 297 -29.59 16.59 2.83
C ARG A 297 -30.29 16.95 1.53
N ARG A 298 -29.61 16.79 0.39
CA ARG A 298 -30.22 17.04 -0.94
C ARG A 298 -31.40 16.11 -1.22
N GLU A 299 -31.26 14.82 -0.87
CA GLU A 299 -32.34 13.85 -1.02
C GLU A 299 -33.54 14.20 -0.12
N ALA A 300 -33.29 14.59 1.13
CA ALA A 300 -34.33 15.02 2.05
C ALA A 300 -35.03 16.34 1.61
N GLU A 301 -34.28 17.27 1.08
CA GLU A 301 -34.84 18.51 0.51
C GLU A 301 -35.69 18.23 -0.75
N ALA A 302 -35.19 17.33 -1.62
CA ALA A 302 -35.93 16.95 -2.82
C ALA A 302 -37.23 16.17 -2.50
N THR A 303 -37.20 15.30 -1.48
CA THR A 303 -38.42 14.62 -1.02
C THR A 303 -39.43 15.58 -0.43
N ARG A 304 -39.01 16.51 0.42
CA ARG A 304 -39.87 17.54 0.97
C ARG A 304 -40.50 18.42 -0.12
N GLN A 305 -39.72 18.86 -1.10
CA GLN A 305 -40.24 19.64 -2.22
C GLN A 305 -41.28 18.87 -3.03
N ARG A 306 -41.07 17.56 -3.26
CA ARG A 306 -42.04 16.70 -3.93
C ARG A 306 -43.32 16.55 -3.11
N GLU A 307 -43.22 16.30 -1.81
CA GLU A 307 -44.36 16.20 -0.91
C GLU A 307 -45.14 17.51 -0.85
N GLU A 308 -44.45 18.65 -0.80
CA GLU A 308 -45.08 19.98 -0.81
C GLU A 308 -45.78 20.24 -2.16
N GLN A 309 -45.16 19.85 -3.29
CA GLN A 309 -45.81 20.00 -4.62
C GLN A 309 -47.03 19.09 -4.74
N GLU A 310 -46.93 17.82 -4.36
CA GLU A 310 -48.08 16.91 -4.37
C GLU A 310 -49.21 17.35 -3.45
N ALA A 311 -48.87 17.89 -2.27
CA ALA A 311 -49.85 18.44 -1.35
C ALA A 311 -50.57 19.69 -1.95
N ALA A 312 -49.79 20.56 -2.57
CA ALA A 312 -50.34 21.75 -3.25
C ALA A 312 -51.22 21.35 -4.45
N GLU A 313 -50.78 20.37 -5.26
CA GLU A 313 -51.59 19.86 -6.38
C GLU A 313 -52.92 19.22 -5.89
N ARG A 314 -52.83 18.40 -4.81
CA ARG A 314 -54.04 17.80 -4.20
C ARG A 314 -55.00 18.87 -3.70
N GLN A 315 -54.50 19.91 -3.01
CA GLN A 315 -55.33 21.03 -2.55
C GLN A 315 -55.94 21.79 -3.72
N ALA A 316 -55.15 22.13 -4.75
CA ALA A 316 -55.64 22.80 -5.93
C ALA A 316 -56.69 21.97 -6.69
N ALA A 317 -56.50 20.66 -6.79
CA ALA A 317 -57.47 19.75 -7.40
C ALA A 317 -58.80 19.69 -6.58
N GLU A 318 -58.67 19.65 -5.26
CA GLU A 318 -59.83 19.64 -4.37
C GLU A 318 -60.59 20.96 -4.41
N GLU A 319 -59.90 22.10 -4.39
CA GLU A 319 -60.50 23.40 -4.57
C GLU A 319 -61.17 23.57 -5.95
N LYS A 320 -60.55 23.04 -7.02
CA LYS A 320 -61.18 23.01 -8.35
C LYS A 320 -62.46 22.19 -8.30
N ARG A 321 -62.43 21.01 -7.73
CA ARG A 321 -63.58 20.11 -7.59
C ARG A 321 -64.70 20.77 -6.80
N GLN A 322 -64.39 21.47 -5.70
CA GLN A 322 -65.39 22.17 -4.91
C GLN A 322 -66.01 23.33 -5.70
N ARG A 323 -65.21 24.08 -6.46
CA ARG A 323 -65.67 25.13 -7.34
C ARG A 323 -66.56 24.61 -8.45
N ASP A 324 -66.15 23.56 -9.12
CA ASP A 324 -66.93 22.95 -10.20
C ASP A 324 -68.28 22.37 -9.68
N LEU A 325 -68.24 21.71 -8.50
CA LEU A 325 -69.47 21.27 -7.83
C LEU A 325 -70.40 22.42 -7.47
N ALA A 326 -69.89 23.50 -6.94
CA ALA A 326 -70.70 24.69 -6.61
C ALA A 326 -71.26 25.32 -7.88
N GLN A 327 -70.48 25.40 -8.95
CA GLN A 327 -70.98 25.90 -10.26
C GLN A 327 -72.07 25.00 -10.85
N TRP A 328 -71.83 23.65 -10.80
CA TRP A 328 -72.82 22.69 -11.24
C TRP A 328 -74.15 22.80 -10.47
N LYS A 329 -74.07 22.96 -9.14
CA LYS A 329 -75.28 23.13 -8.32
C LYS A 329 -76.08 24.39 -8.73
N LEU A 330 -75.37 25.47 -9.03
CA LEU A 330 -76.02 26.72 -9.52
C LEU A 330 -76.62 26.52 -10.90
N TRP A 331 -75.91 25.96 -11.86
CA TRP A 331 -76.39 25.70 -13.22
C TRP A 331 -77.58 24.73 -13.21
N ARG A 332 -77.47 23.64 -12.46
CA ARG A 332 -78.51 22.63 -12.37
C ARG A 332 -79.80 23.17 -11.69
N ALA A 333 -79.68 24.04 -10.68
CA ALA A 333 -80.80 24.68 -10.03
C ALA A 333 -81.60 25.54 -11.00
N GLN A 334 -81.00 26.18 -12.01
CA GLN A 334 -81.65 26.91 -13.05
C GLN A 334 -82.44 26.04 -14.02
N SER A 335 -81.94 24.87 -14.32
CA SER A 335 -82.57 23.91 -15.26
C SER A 335 -83.75 23.14 -14.63
N LEU A 336 -83.85 23.18 -13.29
CA LEU A 336 -84.96 22.51 -12.60
C LEU A 336 -86.26 23.29 -12.81
N GLY A 337 -87.24 22.60 -13.39
CA GLY A 337 -88.55 23.18 -13.63
C GLY A 337 -89.30 23.71 -12.36
N ALA A 338 -90.18 24.70 -12.50
CA ALA A 338 -91.00 25.14 -11.39
C ALA A 338 -91.84 23.99 -10.87
N GLU A 339 -92.20 24.03 -9.57
CA GLU A 339 -93.03 23.00 -8.96
C GLU A 339 -94.40 23.01 -9.65
N PRO A 340 -94.89 21.84 -10.10
CA PRO A 340 -96.21 21.80 -10.79
C PRO A 340 -97.33 22.27 -9.87
N GLY A 341 -98.18 23.19 -10.39
CA GLY A 341 -99.26 23.78 -9.66
C GLY A 341 -100.32 22.77 -9.17
N THR A 342 -101.23 23.18 -8.32
CA THR A 342 -102.30 22.36 -7.73
C THR A 342 -103.29 21.83 -8.76
N GLU A 343 -103.23 22.31 -10.01
CA GLU A 343 -104.17 21.93 -11.10
C GLU A 343 -103.73 20.69 -11.88
N VAL A 344 -102.49 20.22 -11.73
CA VAL A 344 -101.95 19.00 -12.38
C VAL A 344 -102.46 17.76 -11.60
N LYS A 345 -103.42 17.02 -12.18
CA LYS A 345 -104.15 15.91 -11.50
C LYS A 345 -103.25 14.68 -11.16
N ASP A 346 -102.14 14.49 -11.81
CA ASP A 346 -101.27 13.30 -11.66
C ASP A 346 -99.89 13.60 -11.06
N ALA A 347 -99.65 14.77 -10.43
CA ALA A 347 -98.42 15.17 -9.77
C ALA A 347 -98.18 14.36 -8.48
N VAL A 348 -97.01 13.72 -8.39
CA VAL A 348 -96.61 12.91 -7.22
C VAL A 348 -95.88 13.80 -6.20
N ARG A 349 -96.32 13.72 -4.94
CA ARG A 349 -95.71 14.48 -3.85
C ARG A 349 -94.69 13.60 -3.15
N ILE A 350 -93.39 13.96 -3.24
CA ILE A 350 -92.31 13.23 -2.63
C ILE A 350 -91.77 14.01 -1.43
N SER A 351 -91.55 13.26 -0.34
CA SER A 351 -90.95 13.83 0.88
C SER A 351 -89.58 13.12 1.09
N VAL A 352 -88.53 13.96 1.04
CA VAL A 352 -87.13 13.48 1.26
C VAL A 352 -86.60 14.07 2.55
N ARG A 353 -85.95 13.24 3.37
CA ARG A 353 -85.25 13.72 4.58
C ARG A 353 -83.81 13.94 4.27
N LEU A 354 -83.29 15.13 4.43
CA LEU A 354 -81.91 15.47 4.22
C LEU A 354 -81.04 14.92 5.38
N PRO A 355 -79.71 14.73 5.17
CA PRO A 355 -78.76 14.44 6.24
C PRO A 355 -78.71 15.50 7.34
N SER A 356 -79.09 16.78 7.01
CA SER A 356 -79.24 17.89 7.97
C SER A 356 -80.38 17.68 8.94
N GLY A 357 -81.29 16.70 8.71
CA GLY A 357 -82.50 16.48 9.48
C GLY A 357 -83.71 17.17 8.96
N GLU A 358 -83.58 18.13 8.07
CA GLU A 358 -84.68 18.83 7.40
C GLU A 358 -85.45 17.90 6.48
N ARG A 359 -86.72 18.23 6.29
CA ARG A 359 -87.66 17.48 5.45
C ARG A 359 -88.13 18.30 4.30
N ILE A 360 -87.68 17.91 3.08
CA ILE A 360 -88.13 18.59 1.85
C ILE A 360 -89.39 17.87 1.35
N MET A 361 -90.42 18.67 1.01
CA MET A 361 -91.57 18.16 0.32
C MET A 361 -91.76 18.93 -0.99
N ARG A 362 -91.67 18.20 -2.14
CA ARG A 362 -91.85 18.80 -3.48
C ARG A 362 -92.79 17.95 -4.33
N ARG A 363 -93.55 18.56 -5.20
CA ARG A 363 -94.35 17.87 -6.20
C ARG A 363 -93.58 17.74 -7.49
N PHE A 364 -93.64 16.58 -8.09
CA PHE A 364 -93.05 16.26 -9.36
C PHE A 364 -94.07 15.88 -10.39
N ALA A 365 -93.80 16.22 -11.65
CA ALA A 365 -94.65 15.85 -12.74
C ALA A 365 -94.64 14.32 -12.97
N PRO A 366 -95.66 13.70 -13.55
CA PRO A 366 -95.74 12.25 -13.73
C PRO A 366 -94.66 11.73 -14.69
N ASP A 367 -94.08 12.56 -15.53
CA ASP A 367 -93.00 12.31 -16.48
C ASP A 367 -91.63 12.70 -15.97
N ALA A 368 -91.56 13.22 -14.72
CA ALA A 368 -90.28 13.58 -14.11
C ALA A 368 -89.33 12.40 -13.93
N VAL A 369 -88.10 12.56 -14.33
CA VAL A 369 -87.02 11.52 -14.23
C VAL A 369 -86.48 11.55 -12.79
N ILE A 370 -86.06 10.33 -12.31
CA ILE A 370 -85.49 10.19 -10.96
C ILE A 370 -84.30 11.10 -10.74
N GLU A 371 -83.53 11.37 -11.78
CA GLU A 371 -82.43 12.37 -11.76
C GLU A 371 -82.83 13.74 -11.28
N GLU A 372 -84.06 14.23 -11.61
CA GLU A 372 -84.54 15.50 -11.10
C GLU A 372 -84.75 15.53 -9.59
N LEU A 373 -85.13 14.35 -9.00
CA LEU A 373 -85.22 14.22 -7.55
C LEU A 373 -83.87 14.38 -6.88
N TYR A 374 -82.85 13.72 -7.41
CA TYR A 374 -81.48 13.89 -6.89
C TYR A 374 -80.99 15.31 -7.08
N ALA A 375 -81.18 15.90 -8.24
CA ALA A 375 -80.80 17.28 -8.50
C ALA A 375 -81.53 18.30 -7.55
N VAL A 376 -82.77 18.04 -7.20
CA VAL A 376 -83.48 18.88 -6.22
C VAL A 376 -82.91 18.75 -4.82
N VAL A 377 -82.50 17.52 -4.43
CA VAL A 377 -81.90 17.32 -3.13
C VAL A 377 -80.53 17.97 -3.05
N GLU A 378 -79.66 17.77 -4.07
CA GLU A 378 -78.32 18.36 -4.14
C GLU A 378 -78.33 19.88 -4.27
N CYS A 379 -79.31 20.43 -5.00
CA CYS A 379 -79.38 21.87 -5.21
C CYS A 379 -80.36 22.61 -4.20
N TYR A 380 -80.78 21.88 -3.15
CA TYR A 380 -81.77 22.41 -2.21
C TYR A 380 -81.39 23.75 -1.56
N GLU A 381 -80.12 23.80 -1.08
CA GLU A 381 -79.58 25.04 -0.47
C GLU A 381 -79.59 26.22 -1.45
N VAL A 382 -79.26 25.95 -2.71
CA VAL A 382 -79.26 26.96 -3.78
C VAL A 382 -80.69 27.40 -4.14
N LEU A 383 -81.64 26.48 -4.14
CA LEU A 383 -83.05 26.75 -4.43
C LEU A 383 -83.72 27.56 -3.35
N GLN A 384 -83.32 27.51 -2.10
CA GLN A 384 -83.81 28.34 -1.01
C GLN A 384 -83.36 29.82 -1.12
N ASP A 385 -82.11 30.00 -1.64
CA ASP A 385 -81.47 31.30 -1.73
C ASP A 385 -81.81 32.00 -3.08
N LYS A 386 -82.99 32.53 -3.21
CA LYS A 386 -83.49 33.23 -4.44
C LYS A 386 -82.62 34.41 -4.89
N SER A 387 -81.70 34.85 -4.07
CA SER A 387 -80.85 36.01 -4.42
C SER A 387 -79.62 35.57 -5.31
N ARG A 388 -79.39 34.30 -5.52
CA ARG A 388 -78.25 33.75 -6.28
C ARG A 388 -78.55 33.24 -7.69
N ALA A 389 -79.73 33.67 -8.25
CA ALA A 389 -80.03 33.35 -9.65
C ALA A 389 -79.21 34.25 -10.60
N THR A 390 -77.91 33.93 -10.72
CA THR A 390 -77.07 34.48 -11.77
C THR A 390 -76.95 33.41 -12.87
N ASP A 391 -77.08 33.88 -14.11
CA ASP A 391 -76.89 32.98 -15.28
C ASP A 391 -75.49 32.41 -15.27
N VAL A 392 -75.38 31.12 -15.00
CA VAL A 392 -74.08 30.42 -14.85
C VAL A 392 -74.06 29.34 -15.90
N ASP A 393 -72.93 29.28 -16.66
CA ASP A 393 -72.67 28.27 -17.67
C ASP A 393 -72.40 26.90 -17.05
N GLU A 394 -72.68 25.87 -17.83
CA GLU A 394 -72.35 24.46 -17.45
C GLU A 394 -70.85 24.28 -17.19
N PRO A 395 -70.45 23.66 -16.09
CA PRO A 395 -69.03 23.39 -15.87
C PRO A 395 -68.51 22.41 -16.93
N GLU A 396 -67.23 22.63 -17.41
CA GLU A 396 -66.62 21.86 -18.48
C GLU A 396 -66.39 20.37 -18.09
N GLU A 397 -66.22 20.05 -16.81
CA GLU A 397 -66.00 18.70 -16.30
C GLU A 397 -66.80 18.47 -15.00
N PHE A 398 -67.89 17.72 -15.12
CA PHE A 398 -68.54 17.16 -13.91
C PHE A 398 -69.19 15.82 -14.17
#